data_19ca4b339540a178486b2614b929d993
#
_entry.id   19ca4b339540a178486b2614b929d993
#
_cell.length_a   1.000
_cell.length_b   1.000
_cell.length_c   1.000
_cell.angle_alpha   90.00
_cell.angle_beta   90.00
_cell.angle_gamma   90.00
#
_symmetry.space_group_name_H-M   'P 1'
#
loop_
_entity.id
_entity.type
_entity.pdbx_description
1 polymer ?
#
loop_
_entity_poly.entity_id
_entity_poly.type
_entity_poly.pdbx_seq_one_letter_code
_entity_poly.pdbx_strand_id
1 'polypeptide(L)'
;TIGGKTGYTSDALSTLITMADNGQTQLVCVVLRTHGKNIYPDTTNLFEYAFNNFTKVDVTTQEKSEDIETFLTEDGQSEPNYVMLPNGVDFTALDQKITQDTEDSSTGIVTYSYDGHELGTAKVKLSKSYLKAHTHSTQDESKSSGHDNSKKQTKSGKHLSLGTTKGKVILGLSILLVILIITFIATVFRIRKKSNKRKSNKRKKQ
;
A
#
# COMPACT_ATOMS: atom_id res chain seq x y z
N THR A 1 11.40 19.38 -18.59
CA THR A 1 10.65 18.20 -19.11
C THR A 1 11.55 17.37 -20.01
N ILE A 2 11.44 16.05 -19.88
CA ILE A 2 12.19 15.08 -20.68
C ILE A 2 11.35 14.67 -21.90
N GLY A 3 10.05 14.46 -21.73
CA GLY A 3 9.13 14.06 -22.76
C GLY A 3 7.70 13.93 -22.25
N GLY A 4 6.77 13.71 -23.18
CA GLY A 4 5.35 13.53 -22.82
C GLY A 4 4.49 13.20 -24.04
N LYS A 5 3.23 12.87 -23.77
CA LYS A 5 2.21 12.55 -24.77
C LYS A 5 0.87 13.15 -24.38
N THR A 6 0.28 13.89 -25.30
CA THR A 6 -1.10 14.38 -25.17
C THR A 6 -2.10 13.37 -25.72
N GLY A 7 -3.31 13.38 -25.20
CA GLY A 7 -4.47 12.66 -25.73
C GLY A 7 -5.71 13.54 -25.68
N TYR A 8 -6.65 13.29 -26.59
CA TYR A 8 -7.95 13.96 -26.60
C TYR A 8 -9.03 13.05 -27.17
N THR A 9 -10.17 13.04 -26.50
CA THR A 9 -11.45 12.57 -27.05
C THR A 9 -12.56 13.50 -26.55
N SER A 10 -13.71 13.50 -27.23
CA SER A 10 -14.87 14.30 -26.79
C SER A 10 -15.35 13.98 -25.39
N ASP A 11 -15.22 12.72 -24.97
CA ASP A 11 -15.69 12.24 -23.67
C ASP A 11 -14.64 12.36 -22.56
N ALA A 12 -13.35 12.10 -22.89
CA ALA A 12 -12.23 12.16 -21.95
C ALA A 12 -11.60 13.56 -21.87
N LEU A 13 -11.94 14.48 -22.78
CA LEU A 13 -11.32 15.80 -22.91
C LEU A 13 -9.79 15.70 -23.14
N SER A 14 -9.06 16.73 -22.76
CA SER A 14 -7.60 16.75 -22.90
C SER A 14 -6.92 15.99 -21.76
N THR A 15 -5.91 15.20 -22.10
CA THR A 15 -5.06 14.46 -21.20
C THR A 15 -3.60 14.70 -21.53
N LEU A 16 -2.73 14.63 -20.52
CA LEU A 16 -1.28 14.72 -20.69
C LEU A 16 -0.59 13.80 -19.71
N ILE A 17 0.32 12.98 -20.20
CA ILE A 17 1.33 12.33 -19.41
C ILE A 17 2.67 12.93 -19.79
N THR A 18 3.47 13.32 -18.82
CA THR A 18 4.79 13.90 -19.07
C THR A 18 5.76 13.62 -17.95
N MET A 19 7.04 13.68 -18.27
CA MET A 19 8.16 13.44 -17.36
C MET A 19 8.98 14.71 -17.23
N ALA A 20 9.44 14.98 -16.02
CA ALA A 20 10.38 16.05 -15.72
C ALA A 20 11.50 15.56 -14.80
N ASP A 21 12.66 16.17 -14.94
CA ASP A 21 13.84 15.92 -14.15
C ASP A 21 14.43 17.27 -13.72
N ASN A 22 14.74 17.41 -12.44
CA ASN A 22 15.40 18.59 -11.87
C ASN A 22 16.89 18.33 -11.55
N GLY A 23 17.45 17.20 -12.00
CA GLY A 23 18.82 16.77 -11.70
C GLY A 23 18.98 15.99 -10.40
N GLN A 24 17.95 15.93 -9.55
CA GLN A 24 17.92 15.17 -8.30
C GLN A 24 16.82 14.11 -8.30
N THR A 25 15.69 14.44 -8.91
CA THR A 25 14.51 13.60 -8.92
C THR A 25 13.83 13.64 -10.28
N GLN A 26 13.44 12.47 -10.77
CA GLN A 26 12.59 12.33 -11.94
C GLN A 26 11.14 12.09 -11.51
N LEU A 27 10.22 12.83 -12.09
CA LEU A 27 8.80 12.73 -11.79
C LEU A 27 8.00 12.49 -13.06
N VAL A 28 6.92 11.72 -12.92
CA VAL A 28 5.89 11.54 -13.93
C VAL A 28 4.63 12.24 -13.47
N CYS A 29 4.07 13.08 -14.31
CA CYS A 29 2.81 13.76 -14.07
C CYS A 29 1.75 13.25 -15.06
N VAL A 30 0.56 12.95 -14.55
CA VAL A 30 -0.60 12.54 -15.35
C VAL A 30 -1.76 13.47 -15.05
N VAL A 31 -2.15 14.25 -16.06
CA VAL A 31 -3.32 15.14 -16.00
C VAL A 31 -4.41 14.55 -16.88
N LEU A 32 -5.59 14.33 -16.32
CA LEU A 32 -6.72 13.71 -16.99
C LEU A 32 -7.92 14.66 -17.01
N ARG A 33 -8.68 14.63 -18.11
CA ARG A 33 -9.98 15.27 -18.25
C ARG A 33 -9.97 16.77 -17.97
N THR A 34 -8.98 17.49 -18.46
CA THR A 34 -8.94 18.95 -18.39
C THR A 34 -9.39 19.62 -19.70
N HIS A 35 -9.79 20.88 -19.64
CA HIS A 35 -10.28 21.60 -20.79
C HIS A 35 -9.14 22.25 -21.59
N GLY A 36 -9.00 21.84 -22.86
CA GLY A 36 -8.13 22.47 -23.84
C GLY A 36 -6.67 22.56 -23.37
N LYS A 37 -6.11 23.76 -23.43
CA LYS A 37 -4.70 24.03 -23.11
C LYS A 37 -4.40 24.06 -21.62
N ASN A 38 -5.39 23.95 -20.74
CA ASN A 38 -5.18 23.95 -19.29
C ASN A 38 -4.31 22.77 -18.80
N ILE A 39 -4.18 21.71 -19.64
CA ILE A 39 -3.25 20.59 -19.35
C ILE A 39 -1.82 21.07 -19.08
N TYR A 40 -1.36 22.15 -19.70
CA TYR A 40 0.01 22.63 -19.56
C TYR A 40 0.23 23.35 -18.22
N PRO A 41 -0.54 24.39 -17.83
CA PRO A 41 -0.40 25.01 -16.51
C PRO A 41 -0.70 24.04 -15.38
N ASP A 42 -1.68 23.14 -15.52
CA ASP A 42 -1.99 22.13 -14.49
C ASP A 42 -0.76 21.23 -14.26
N THR A 43 -0.12 20.76 -15.32
CA THR A 43 1.10 19.95 -15.24
C THR A 43 2.26 20.71 -14.64
N THR A 44 2.47 21.97 -15.01
CA THR A 44 3.54 22.82 -14.46
C THR A 44 3.36 23.00 -12.96
N ASN A 45 2.16 23.36 -12.52
CA ASN A 45 1.84 23.55 -11.11
C ASN A 45 2.07 22.27 -10.27
N LEU A 46 1.73 21.09 -10.83
CA LEU A 46 1.96 19.81 -10.17
C LEU A 46 3.46 19.49 -10.02
N PHE A 47 4.26 19.74 -11.07
CA PHE A 47 5.71 19.57 -10.97
C PHE A 47 6.35 20.54 -10.01
N GLU A 48 5.98 21.83 -10.06
CA GLU A 48 6.47 22.85 -9.14
C GLU A 48 6.12 22.50 -7.69
N TYR A 49 4.88 22.05 -7.45
CA TYR A 49 4.48 21.58 -6.14
C TYR A 49 5.35 20.41 -5.66
N ALA A 50 5.53 19.39 -6.50
CA ALA A 50 6.26 18.20 -6.11
C ALA A 50 7.75 18.49 -5.88
N PHE A 51 8.41 19.20 -6.79
CA PHE A 51 9.83 19.54 -6.66
C PHE A 51 10.14 20.50 -5.49
N ASN A 52 9.19 21.37 -5.14
CA ASN A 52 9.38 22.34 -4.06
C ASN A 52 9.02 21.79 -2.67
N ASN A 53 8.22 20.72 -2.59
CA ASN A 53 7.70 20.24 -1.31
C ASN A 53 8.21 18.87 -0.90
N PHE A 54 8.93 18.16 -1.77
CA PHE A 54 9.45 16.82 -1.47
C PHE A 54 10.92 16.71 -1.82
N THR A 55 11.63 15.95 -1.00
CA THR A 55 13.06 15.65 -1.16
C THR A 55 13.27 14.15 -1.27
N LYS A 56 14.08 13.71 -2.23
CA LYS A 56 14.54 12.33 -2.36
C LYS A 56 15.62 12.07 -1.32
N VAL A 57 15.43 11.07 -0.48
CA VAL A 57 16.36 10.69 0.59
C VAL A 57 16.81 9.24 0.37
N ASP A 58 18.13 9.03 0.28
CA ASP A 58 18.74 7.70 0.23
C ASP A 58 18.65 7.04 1.61
N VAL A 59 17.84 5.97 1.70
CA VAL A 59 17.64 5.27 2.97
C VAL A 59 18.89 4.55 3.45
N THR A 60 19.78 4.14 2.55
CA THR A 60 20.99 3.41 2.91
C THR A 60 21.97 4.25 3.74
N THR A 61 21.90 5.58 3.60
CA THR A 61 22.73 6.53 4.33
C THR A 61 22.10 7.01 5.64
N GLN A 62 20.78 6.91 5.76
CA GLN A 62 20.02 7.42 6.91
C GLN A 62 19.63 6.33 7.91
N GLU A 63 19.48 5.10 7.43
CA GLU A 63 19.04 3.97 8.26
C GLU A 63 20.11 3.58 9.28
N LYS A 64 19.68 3.42 10.54
CA LYS A 64 20.53 3.05 11.68
C LYS A 64 19.97 1.89 12.50
N SER A 65 18.91 1.23 12.00
CA SER A 65 18.32 0.10 12.71
C SER A 65 19.30 -1.08 12.83
N GLU A 66 19.44 -1.62 14.02
CA GLU A 66 20.23 -2.82 14.28
C GLU A 66 19.57 -4.10 13.70
N ASP A 67 18.33 -4.00 13.23
CA ASP A 67 17.57 -5.10 12.64
C ASP A 67 17.98 -5.37 11.19
N ILE A 68 18.63 -4.41 10.53
CA ILE A 68 19.06 -4.48 9.13
C ILE A 68 20.58 -4.68 9.08
N GLU A 69 21.02 -5.78 8.42
CA GLU A 69 22.45 -6.04 8.18
C GLU A 69 22.96 -5.25 6.97
N THR A 70 22.20 -5.26 5.86
CA THR A 70 22.55 -4.53 4.64
C THR A 70 21.34 -4.36 3.73
N PHE A 71 21.37 -3.35 2.88
CA PHE A 71 20.38 -3.16 1.81
C PHE A 71 20.75 -4.02 0.60
N LEU A 72 19.72 -4.60 -0.02
CA LEU A 72 19.86 -5.38 -1.24
C LEU A 72 19.38 -4.54 -2.41
N THR A 73 20.19 -4.48 -3.46
CA THR A 73 19.78 -3.92 -4.75
C THR A 73 19.25 -5.04 -5.61
N GLU A 74 18.13 -4.84 -6.29
CA GLU A 74 17.69 -5.78 -7.31
C GLU A 74 18.61 -5.70 -8.53
N ASP A 75 18.88 -6.84 -9.16
CA ASP A 75 19.71 -6.90 -10.37
C ASP A 75 19.11 -5.96 -11.45
N GLY A 76 19.92 -5.00 -11.90
CA GLY A 76 19.53 -4.02 -12.90
C GLY A 76 18.99 -2.68 -12.36
N GLN A 77 18.82 -2.49 -11.06
CA GLN A 77 18.57 -1.17 -10.48
C GLN A 77 19.88 -0.38 -10.38
N SER A 78 19.92 0.73 -11.09
CA SER A 78 21.05 1.67 -11.03
C SER A 78 20.91 2.72 -9.90
N GLU A 79 19.77 2.75 -9.22
CA GLU A 79 19.48 3.74 -8.19
C GLU A 79 19.46 3.13 -6.79
N PRO A 80 20.02 3.82 -5.79
CA PRO A 80 19.93 3.39 -4.40
C PRO A 80 18.48 3.38 -3.92
N ASN A 81 18.22 2.56 -2.89
CA ASN A 81 16.93 2.58 -2.20
C ASN A 81 16.64 3.99 -1.64
N TYR A 82 15.50 4.55 -1.94
CA TYR A 82 15.14 5.90 -1.52
C TYR A 82 13.67 6.01 -1.10
N VAL A 83 13.40 7.06 -0.34
CA VAL A 83 12.05 7.53 -0.02
C VAL A 83 11.88 8.98 -0.42
N MET A 84 10.65 9.39 -0.69
CA MET A 84 10.30 10.79 -0.95
C MET A 84 9.71 11.39 0.31
N LEU A 85 10.44 12.28 0.98
CA LEU A 85 10.01 12.94 2.20
C LEU A 85 9.41 14.31 1.90
N PRO A 86 8.32 14.70 2.58
CA PRO A 86 7.90 16.09 2.63
C PRO A 86 9.04 16.95 3.24
N ASN A 87 9.25 18.12 2.69
CA ASN A 87 10.28 19.03 3.19
C ASN A 87 10.04 19.37 4.67
N GLY A 88 11.09 19.27 5.48
CA GLY A 88 11.02 19.50 6.92
C GLY A 88 10.66 18.27 7.76
N VAL A 89 10.40 17.13 7.14
CA VAL A 89 10.26 15.85 7.83
C VAL A 89 11.63 15.18 7.92
N ASP A 90 12.05 14.84 9.13
CA ASP A 90 13.30 14.10 9.37
C ASP A 90 13.07 12.60 9.11
N PHE A 91 14.08 11.88 8.58
CA PHE A 91 14.02 10.45 8.33
C PHE A 91 13.72 9.66 9.62
N THR A 92 14.16 10.15 10.77
CA THR A 92 13.92 9.53 12.08
C THR A 92 12.46 9.60 12.54
N ALA A 93 11.63 10.42 11.89
CA ALA A 93 10.19 10.50 12.16
C ALA A 93 9.37 9.46 11.39
N LEU A 94 10.00 8.64 10.57
CA LEU A 94 9.31 7.60 9.79
C LEU A 94 9.01 6.38 10.65
N ASP A 95 7.82 5.85 10.48
CA ASP A 95 7.48 4.51 10.95
C ASP A 95 8.12 3.48 10.01
N GLN A 96 8.73 2.46 10.61
CA GLN A 96 9.37 1.37 9.89
C GLN A 96 8.69 0.06 10.20
N LYS A 97 8.38 -0.71 9.17
CA LYS A 97 7.83 -2.05 9.30
C LYS A 97 8.63 -3.03 8.46
N ILE A 98 9.24 -4.01 9.11
CA ILE A 98 9.94 -5.11 8.45
C ILE A 98 8.94 -6.25 8.22
N THR A 99 8.88 -6.71 6.98
CA THR A 99 8.15 -7.93 6.60
C THR A 99 9.17 -8.93 6.06
N GLN A 100 9.33 -10.04 6.77
CA GLN A 100 10.27 -11.10 6.42
C GLN A 100 9.83 -11.81 5.13
N ASP A 101 10.77 -12.18 4.27
CA ASP A 101 10.48 -12.93 3.05
C ASP A 101 10.07 -14.36 3.40
N THR A 102 9.11 -14.92 2.66
CA THR A 102 8.61 -16.29 2.85
C THR A 102 9.51 -17.35 2.24
N GLU A 103 10.29 -17.02 1.21
CA GLU A 103 11.19 -17.94 0.52
C GLU A 103 12.59 -17.93 1.14
N ASP A 104 13.07 -16.75 1.53
CA ASP A 104 14.36 -16.57 2.22
C ASP A 104 14.18 -15.79 3.50
N SER A 105 14.06 -16.49 4.61
CA SER A 105 13.89 -15.89 5.93
C SER A 105 15.04 -14.99 6.39
N SER A 106 16.18 -15.01 5.70
CA SER A 106 17.30 -14.10 5.98
C SER A 106 17.12 -12.72 5.34
N THR A 107 16.13 -12.56 4.47
CA THR A 107 15.81 -11.31 3.78
C THR A 107 14.43 -10.81 4.17
N GLY A 108 14.15 -9.57 3.84
CA GLY A 108 12.85 -8.95 4.07
C GLY A 108 12.70 -7.64 3.32
N ILE A 109 11.51 -7.08 3.42
CA ILE A 109 11.18 -5.75 2.90
C ILE A 109 10.93 -4.84 4.09
N VAL A 110 11.66 -3.75 4.17
CA VAL A 110 11.34 -2.64 5.09
C VAL A 110 10.44 -1.66 4.35
N THR A 111 9.32 -1.34 4.95
CA THR A 111 8.37 -0.32 4.48
C THR A 111 8.50 0.90 5.36
N TYR A 112 8.73 2.06 4.75
CA TYR A 112 8.78 3.35 5.40
C TYR A 112 7.46 4.07 5.23
N SER A 113 6.90 4.58 6.31
CA SER A 113 5.64 5.34 6.28
C SER A 113 5.70 6.58 7.17
N TYR A 114 4.88 7.57 6.83
CA TYR A 114 4.72 8.80 7.59
C TYR A 114 3.25 9.22 7.59
N ASP A 115 2.71 9.52 8.74
CA ASP A 115 1.31 9.89 8.94
C ASP A 115 0.33 8.88 8.27
N GLY A 116 0.65 7.58 8.37
CA GLY A 116 -0.14 6.49 7.80
C GLY A 116 -0.01 6.31 6.28
N HIS A 117 0.83 7.08 5.61
CA HIS A 117 1.11 6.97 4.16
C HIS A 117 2.45 6.27 3.92
N GLU A 118 2.44 5.27 3.05
CA GLU A 118 3.66 4.61 2.60
C GLU A 118 4.45 5.54 1.68
N LEU A 119 5.75 5.73 1.99
CA LEU A 119 6.66 6.59 1.25
C LEU A 119 7.64 5.82 0.37
N GLY A 120 7.83 4.55 0.65
CA GLY A 120 8.69 3.68 -0.12
C GLY A 120 9.05 2.40 0.63
N THR A 121 9.67 1.48 -0.11
CA THR A 121 10.13 0.19 0.41
C THR A 121 11.58 -0.05 0.01
N ALA A 122 12.29 -0.86 0.80
CA ALA A 122 13.62 -1.33 0.45
C ALA A 122 13.76 -2.81 0.78
N LYS A 123 14.43 -3.56 -0.08
CA LYS A 123 14.80 -4.95 0.18
C LYS A 123 16.05 -4.99 1.03
N VAL A 124 16.03 -5.79 2.10
CA VAL A 124 17.10 -5.82 3.08
C VAL A 124 17.49 -7.25 3.43
N LYS A 125 18.73 -7.43 3.84
CA LYS A 125 19.18 -8.59 4.58
C LYS A 125 19.01 -8.30 6.07
N LEU A 126 18.36 -9.22 6.76
CA LEU A 126 18.03 -9.07 8.19
C LEU A 126 19.24 -9.45 9.05
N SER A 127 19.40 -8.74 10.15
CA SER A 127 20.46 -9.00 11.10
C SER A 127 20.22 -10.31 11.87
N LYS A 128 21.31 -10.90 12.39
CA LYS A 128 21.23 -12.13 13.21
C LYS A 128 20.43 -11.92 14.50
N SER A 129 20.46 -10.71 15.07
CA SER A 129 19.68 -10.32 16.23
C SER A 129 18.18 -10.36 15.93
N TYR A 130 17.77 -9.76 14.83
CA TYR A 130 16.37 -9.78 14.36
C TYR A 130 15.88 -11.21 14.13
N LEU A 131 16.65 -12.01 13.37
CA LEU A 131 16.29 -13.40 13.05
C LEU A 131 16.13 -14.23 14.32
N LYS A 132 17.06 -14.11 15.27
CA LYS A 132 16.97 -14.82 16.56
C LYS A 132 15.74 -14.44 17.38
N ALA A 133 15.37 -13.15 17.38
CA ALA A 133 14.20 -12.66 18.11
C ALA A 133 12.88 -13.16 17.51
N HIS A 134 12.81 -13.36 16.17
CA HIS A 134 11.59 -13.72 15.47
C HIS A 134 11.47 -15.21 15.11
N THR A 135 12.55 -16.01 15.25
CA THR A 135 12.50 -17.48 15.04
C THR A 135 11.68 -18.22 16.11
N HIS A 136 11.44 -17.62 17.26
CA HIS A 136 10.65 -18.24 18.34
C HIS A 136 9.13 -18.12 18.18
N SER A 137 8.62 -17.31 17.25
CA SER A 137 7.16 -17.11 17.07
C SER A 137 6.50 -18.10 16.13
N THR A 138 7.25 -18.96 15.43
CA THR A 138 6.69 -19.88 14.40
C THR A 138 6.54 -21.33 14.89
N GLN A 139 6.92 -21.66 16.13
CA GLN A 139 6.89 -23.06 16.64
C GLN A 139 5.71 -23.42 17.55
N ASP A 140 4.81 -22.51 17.88
CA ASP A 140 3.72 -22.80 18.84
C ASP A 140 2.37 -23.21 18.22
N GLU A 141 2.27 -23.41 16.91
CA GLU A 141 1.00 -23.83 16.29
C GLU A 141 0.93 -25.29 15.80
N SER A 142 1.92 -26.11 16.06
CA SER A 142 1.82 -27.52 15.63
C SER A 142 2.35 -28.51 16.66
N LYS A 143 1.65 -28.67 17.80
CA LYS A 143 1.61 -29.93 18.56
C LYS A 143 0.52 -29.89 19.63
N SER A 144 -0.66 -30.36 19.29
CA SER A 144 -1.60 -30.92 20.29
C SER A 144 -2.44 -31.99 19.64
N SER A 145 -1.98 -33.23 19.73
CA SER A 145 -2.86 -34.40 19.81
C SER A 145 -2.08 -35.56 20.42
N GLY A 146 -2.56 -36.04 21.56
CA GLY A 146 -2.19 -37.34 22.07
C GLY A 146 -2.02 -37.45 23.58
N HIS A 147 -3.13 -37.74 24.29
CA HIS A 147 -3.28 -38.69 25.43
C HIS A 147 -2.21 -38.75 26.55
N ASP A 148 -2.47 -38.68 27.83
CA ASP A 148 -3.37 -39.31 28.79
C ASP A 148 -2.97 -38.95 30.22
N ASN A 149 -3.97 -38.83 31.10
CA ASN A 149 -4.02 -39.06 32.56
C ASN A 149 -2.85 -38.78 33.52
N SER A 150 -3.04 -37.87 34.47
CA SER A 150 -3.25 -38.13 35.91
C SER A 150 -3.08 -36.91 36.81
N LYS A 151 -4.15 -36.64 37.56
CA LYS A 151 -4.30 -35.99 38.87
C LYS A 151 -3.08 -35.33 39.56
N LYS A 152 -3.17 -34.02 39.91
CA LYS A 152 -3.35 -33.56 41.31
C LYS A 152 -3.53 -32.05 41.41
N GLN A 153 -4.45 -31.67 42.30
CA GLN A 153 -4.84 -30.30 42.70
C GLN A 153 -3.69 -29.45 43.24
N THR A 154 -3.70 -28.12 43.02
CA THR A 154 -3.94 -27.13 44.07
C THR A 154 -3.88 -25.69 43.52
N LYS A 155 -4.98 -24.97 43.72
CA LYS A 155 -5.26 -23.57 44.02
C LYS A 155 -4.46 -22.39 43.42
N SER A 156 -5.27 -21.52 42.80
CA SER A 156 -5.34 -20.05 42.98
C SER A 156 -4.47 -19.16 42.13
N GLY A 157 -5.14 -18.40 41.26
CA GLY A 157 -4.61 -17.23 40.58
C GLY A 157 -5.52 -16.83 39.42
N LYS A 158 -6.54 -15.99 39.68
CA LYS A 158 -7.37 -15.36 38.66
C LYS A 158 -6.51 -14.53 37.70
N HIS A 159 -6.43 -14.94 36.45
CA HIS A 159 -6.06 -14.04 35.36
C HIS A 159 -7.19 -14.06 34.32
N LEU A 160 -7.81 -12.91 34.17
CA LEU A 160 -8.94 -12.68 33.25
C LEU A 160 -8.41 -12.68 31.82
N SER A 161 -8.64 -13.78 31.11
CA SER A 161 -8.39 -13.85 29.66
C SER A 161 -9.55 -13.18 28.93
N LEU A 162 -9.32 -11.97 28.43
CA LEU A 162 -10.24 -11.26 27.55
C LEU A 162 -9.78 -11.47 26.08
N GLY A 163 -10.09 -12.62 25.54
CA GLY A 163 -9.83 -12.92 24.13
C GLY A 163 -10.99 -13.68 23.51
N THR A 164 -11.44 -13.23 22.35
CA THR A 164 -12.27 -13.93 21.35
C THR A 164 -13.66 -13.39 20.98
N THR A 165 -14.03 -12.21 21.36
CA THR A 165 -15.28 -11.64 20.80
C THR A 165 -15.06 -10.65 19.64
N LYS A 166 -13.88 -10.02 19.54
CA LYS A 166 -13.61 -9.04 18.48
C LYS A 166 -13.45 -9.64 17.08
N GLY A 167 -12.88 -10.82 16.95
CA GLY A 167 -12.68 -11.47 15.63
C GLY A 167 -13.98 -11.90 14.96
N LYS A 168 -14.97 -12.39 15.73
CA LYS A 168 -16.27 -12.81 15.16
C LYS A 168 -17.15 -11.62 14.74
N VAL A 169 -17.03 -10.48 15.42
CA VAL A 169 -17.75 -9.25 15.06
C VAL A 169 -17.19 -8.63 13.78
N ILE A 170 -15.86 -8.64 13.59
CA ILE A 170 -15.21 -8.13 12.38
C ILE A 170 -15.56 -9.00 11.17
N LEU A 171 -15.58 -10.32 11.32
CA LEU A 171 -15.98 -11.24 10.26
C LEU A 171 -17.46 -11.06 9.85
N GLY A 172 -18.35 -10.85 10.82
CA GLY A 172 -19.78 -10.57 10.57
C GLY A 172 -19.99 -9.24 9.83
N LEU A 173 -19.27 -8.19 10.20
CA LEU A 173 -19.33 -6.87 9.54
C LEU A 173 -18.81 -6.92 8.09
N SER A 174 -17.77 -7.68 7.82
CA SER A 174 -17.22 -7.83 6.46
C SER A 174 -18.19 -8.57 5.53
N ILE A 175 -18.85 -9.63 6.01
CA ILE A 175 -19.86 -10.38 5.24
C ILE A 175 -21.07 -9.50 4.94
N LEU A 176 -21.52 -8.69 5.89
CA LEU A 176 -22.65 -7.78 5.72
C LEU A 176 -22.37 -6.69 4.68
N LEU A 177 -21.13 -6.18 4.66
CA LEU A 177 -20.67 -5.19 3.68
C LEU A 177 -20.61 -5.77 2.26
N VAL A 178 -20.15 -7.02 2.12
CA VAL A 178 -20.16 -7.72 0.82
C VAL A 178 -21.58 -7.93 0.31
N ILE A 179 -22.53 -8.33 1.16
CA ILE A 179 -23.95 -8.48 0.78
C ILE A 179 -24.54 -7.14 0.32
N LEU A 180 -24.23 -6.02 1.01
CA LEU A 180 -24.66 -4.68 0.61
C LEU A 180 -24.12 -4.28 -0.76
N ILE A 181 -22.86 -4.57 -1.05
CA ILE A 181 -22.25 -4.30 -2.36
C ILE A 181 -22.93 -5.13 -3.47
N ILE A 182 -23.19 -6.41 -3.23
CA ILE A 182 -23.86 -7.27 -4.21
C ILE A 182 -25.29 -6.79 -4.49
N THR A 183 -26.03 -6.42 -3.45
CA THR A 183 -27.40 -5.88 -3.62
C THR A 183 -27.41 -4.55 -4.35
N PHE A 184 -26.43 -3.68 -4.07
CA PHE A 184 -26.27 -2.42 -4.79
C PHE A 184 -25.97 -2.63 -6.28
N ILE A 185 -25.03 -3.52 -6.62
CA ILE A 185 -24.71 -3.87 -8.02
C ILE A 185 -25.94 -4.44 -8.73
N ALA A 186 -26.70 -5.34 -8.08
CA ALA A 186 -27.91 -5.91 -8.64
C ALA A 186 -29.01 -4.86 -8.90
N THR A 187 -29.16 -3.89 -8.02
CA THR A 187 -30.13 -2.79 -8.21
C THR A 187 -29.71 -1.85 -9.35
N VAL A 188 -28.43 -1.49 -9.45
CA VAL A 188 -27.90 -0.70 -10.57
C VAL A 188 -28.12 -1.43 -11.91
N PHE A 189 -27.87 -2.74 -11.94
CA PHE A 189 -28.09 -3.55 -13.15
C PHE A 189 -29.57 -3.63 -13.56
N ARG A 190 -30.48 -3.72 -12.58
CA ARG A 190 -31.94 -3.68 -12.84
C ARG A 190 -32.39 -2.33 -13.39
N ILE A 191 -31.84 -1.23 -12.86
CA ILE A 191 -32.16 0.14 -13.34
C ILE A 191 -31.66 0.33 -14.79
N ARG A 192 -30.42 -0.08 -15.10
CA ARG A 192 -29.85 -0.03 -16.45
C ARG A 192 -30.66 -0.85 -17.45
N LYS A 193 -31.08 -2.07 -17.07
CA LYS A 193 -31.91 -2.94 -17.92
C LYS A 193 -33.28 -2.32 -18.22
N LYS A 194 -33.89 -1.63 -17.23
CA LYS A 194 -35.18 -0.93 -17.39
C LYS A 194 -35.05 0.30 -18.30
N SER A 195 -33.93 1.03 -18.20
CA SER A 195 -33.63 2.19 -19.06
C SER A 195 -33.45 1.77 -20.52
N ASN A 196 -32.70 0.71 -20.79
CA ASN A 196 -32.47 0.19 -22.15
C ASN A 196 -33.77 -0.31 -22.80
N LYS A 197 -34.67 -0.96 -22.03
CA LYS A 197 -35.98 -1.39 -22.53
C LYS A 197 -36.90 -0.24 -22.93
N ARG A 198 -36.81 0.91 -22.21
CA ARG A 198 -37.55 2.12 -22.54
C ARG A 198 -37.03 2.81 -23.79
N LYS A 199 -35.71 2.79 -24.06
CA LYS A 199 -35.09 3.35 -25.28
C LYS A 199 -35.43 2.50 -26.52
N SER A 200 -35.48 1.15 -26.39
CA SER A 200 -35.85 0.26 -27.48
C SER A 200 -37.32 0.42 -27.88
N ASN A 201 -38.24 0.63 -26.95
CA ASN A 201 -39.66 0.82 -27.24
C ASN A 201 -39.98 2.19 -27.84
N LYS A 202 -39.15 3.22 -27.61
CA LYS A 202 -39.30 4.53 -28.29
C LYS A 202 -38.87 4.48 -29.75
N ARG A 203 -37.84 3.67 -30.10
CA ARG A 203 -37.36 3.50 -31.48
C ARG A 203 -38.27 2.67 -32.38
N LYS A 204 -39.21 1.87 -31.80
CA LYS A 204 -40.21 1.09 -32.57
C LYS A 204 -41.52 1.84 -32.86
N LYS A 205 -41.68 3.07 -32.34
CA LYS A 205 -42.88 3.90 -32.53
C LYS A 205 -42.64 5.12 -33.44
N GLN A 206 -41.44 5.26 -34.04
CA GLN A 206 -41.11 6.12 -35.13
C GLN A 206 -40.88 5.30 -36.41
#